data_5a9053d6dfd708edfdbdbd10807c5e42
#
_entry.id   5a9053d6dfd708edfdbdbd10807c5e42
#
_cell.length_a   1.000
_cell.length_b   1.000
_cell.length_c   1.000
_cell.angle_alpha   90.00
_cell.angle_beta   90.00
_cell.angle_gamma   90.00
#
_symmetry.space_group_name_H-M   'P 1'
#
loop_
_entity.id
_entity.type
_entity.pdbx_description
1 polymer ?
#
loop_
_entity_poly.entity_id
_entity_poly.type
_entity_poly.pdbx_seq_one_letter_code
_entity_poly.pdbx_strand_id
1 'polypeptide(L)'
;HRNIITQSKGFGMQKVRMIAQGRVQGVGFRWGVVTLALEIGGITGRVWNNDDGTVEILAQAESSAIMAKFIQEIRKGPTPFSKVTYLDVQLSNFPSYSDFKVAN
;
A
#
# COMPACT_ATOMS: atom_id res chain seq x y z
N HIS A 1 -25.22 -0.78 18.57
CA HIS A 1 -25.02 -0.53 18.22
C HIS A 1 -24.59 -0.45 17.83
N ARG A 2 -24.48 -0.51 17.82
CA ARG A 2 -23.88 -0.31 17.46
C ARG A 2 -23.23 -0.43 17.05
N ASN A 3 -22.92 -0.59 17.26
CA ASN A 3 -22.13 -0.53 16.90
C ASN A 3 -21.65 -0.86 16.53
N ILE A 4 -21.59 -1.11 16.43
CA ILE A 4 -21.00 -1.21 16.00
C ILE A 4 -20.55 -1.33 15.34
N ILE A 5 -20.49 -1.41 15.34
CA ILE A 5 -19.91 -1.27 14.72
C ILE A 5 -19.32 -1.33 14.20
N THR A 6 -19.16 -1.43 14.31
CA THR A 6 -18.42 -1.28 13.87
C THR A 6 -17.97 -1.72 13.44
N GLN A 7 -17.86 -2.02 13.48
CA GLN A 7 -17.31 -2.30 13.12
C GLN A 7 -16.95 -2.79 12.43
N SER A 8 -17.23 -3.16 12.26
CA SER A 8 -16.86 -3.40 11.70
C SER A 8 -16.56 -3.47 11.29
N LYS A 9 -16.76 -3.31 11.21
CA LYS A 9 -16.12 -3.01 10.96
C LYS A 9 -15.22 -3.05 10.95
N GLY A 10 -15.57 -2.84 11.04
CA GLY A 10 -14.20 -2.43 10.97
C GLY A 10 -13.35 -3.45 11.16
N PHE A 11 -13.74 -4.12 11.53
CA PHE A 11 -13.04 -5.16 11.40
C PHE A 11 -12.89 -5.66 10.10
N GLY A 12 -13.47 -5.10 9.19
CA GLY A 12 -13.25 -5.45 7.81
C GLY A 12 -11.86 -5.08 7.41
N MET A 13 -11.26 -5.81 6.50
CA MET A 13 -9.99 -5.46 5.89
C MET A 13 -10.12 -4.14 5.16
N GLN A 14 -9.18 -3.26 5.41
CA GLN A 14 -9.02 -2.06 4.61
C GLN A 14 -8.32 -2.44 3.31
N LYS A 15 -8.91 -2.11 2.18
CA LYS A 15 -8.31 -2.37 0.86
C LYS A 15 -8.19 -1.06 0.10
N VAL A 16 -6.97 -0.73 -0.29
CA VAL A 16 -6.69 0.49 -1.04
C VAL A 16 -5.84 0.18 -2.25
N ARG A 17 -6.02 1.02 -3.27
CA ARG A 17 -5.18 1.04 -4.45
C ARG A 17 -4.45 2.36 -4.46
N MET A 18 -3.14 2.30 -4.65
CA MET A 18 -2.31 3.50 -4.71
C MET A 18 -1.56 3.54 -6.03
N ILE A 19 -1.44 4.74 -6.60
CA ILE A 19 -0.60 4.99 -7.77
C ILE A 19 0.43 6.04 -7.37
N ALA A 20 1.69 5.66 -7.41
CA ALA A 20 2.80 6.55 -7.04
C ALA A 20 3.45 7.13 -8.29
N GLN A 21 3.59 8.46 -8.32
CA GLN A 21 4.27 9.20 -9.38
C GLN A 21 5.55 9.78 -8.83
N GLY A 22 6.53 9.98 -9.71
CA GLY A 22 7.80 10.58 -9.35
C GLY A 22 8.96 9.68 -9.72
N ARG A 23 10.02 9.73 -8.91
CA ARG A 23 11.15 8.83 -9.11
C ARG A 23 10.86 7.54 -8.36
N VAL A 24 10.15 6.64 -9.02
CA VAL A 24 9.62 5.43 -8.39
C VAL A 24 9.99 4.15 -9.14
N GLN A 25 10.49 4.25 -10.39
CA GLN A 25 10.98 3.08 -11.11
C GLN A 25 12.50 3.15 -11.22
N GLY A 26 13.15 1.99 -11.16
CA GLY A 26 14.61 1.91 -11.27
C GLY A 26 15.37 2.34 -10.01
N VAL A 27 14.68 2.49 -8.88
CA VAL A 27 15.28 2.97 -7.62
C VAL A 27 15.02 2.03 -6.45
N GLY A 28 14.61 0.79 -6.73
CA GLY A 28 14.31 -0.19 -5.70
C GLY A 28 12.98 0.03 -4.99
N PHE A 29 12.11 0.85 -5.57
CA PHE A 29 10.86 1.26 -4.94
C PHE A 29 9.96 0.06 -4.59
N ARG A 30 9.78 -0.86 -5.53
CA ARG A 30 8.89 -2.01 -5.31
C ARG A 30 9.36 -2.86 -4.13
N TRP A 31 10.66 -3.14 -4.07
CA TRP A 31 11.23 -3.90 -2.95
C TRP A 31 11.16 -3.11 -1.64
N GLY A 32 11.31 -1.81 -1.72
CA GLY A 32 11.14 -0.93 -0.56
C GLY A 32 9.72 -0.99 -0.02
N VAL A 33 8.72 -1.05 -0.90
CA VAL A 33 7.32 -1.20 -0.51
C VAL A 33 7.09 -2.53 0.20
N VAL A 34 7.61 -3.62 -0.35
CA VAL A 34 7.48 -4.95 0.26
C VAL A 34 8.14 -4.96 1.65
N THR A 35 9.36 -4.43 1.74
CA THR A 35 10.09 -4.37 3.01
C THR A 35 9.31 -3.57 4.04
N LEU A 36 8.76 -2.44 3.64
CA LEU A 36 7.97 -1.58 4.51
C LEU A 36 6.73 -2.31 5.03
N ALA A 37 6.03 -3.02 4.15
CA ALA A 37 4.86 -3.80 4.55
C ALA A 37 5.23 -4.87 5.59
N LEU A 38 6.37 -5.52 5.40
CA LEU A 38 6.85 -6.53 6.35
C LEU A 38 7.27 -5.92 7.68
N GLU A 39 7.91 -4.76 7.66
CA GLU A 39 8.35 -4.08 8.87
C GLU A 39 7.19 -3.59 9.71
N ILE A 40 6.18 -3.01 9.08
CA ILE A 40 5.00 -2.55 9.81
C ILE A 40 4.18 -3.74 10.30
N GLY A 41 4.03 -4.77 9.46
CA GLY A 41 3.24 -5.94 9.79
C GLY A 41 1.76 -5.71 9.58
N GLY A 42 1.03 -6.79 9.33
CA GLY A 42 -0.43 -6.72 9.15
C GLY A 42 -0.87 -6.17 7.80
N ILE A 43 0.03 -6.12 6.82
CA ILE A 43 -0.26 -5.60 5.49
C ILE A 43 0.09 -6.67 4.46
N THR A 44 -0.83 -6.95 3.56
CA THR A 44 -0.62 -7.86 2.44
C THR A 44 -1.03 -7.16 1.15
N GLY A 45 -0.57 -7.65 0.01
CA GLY A 45 -0.90 -7.02 -1.26
C GLY A 45 0.08 -7.31 -2.37
N ARG A 46 0.11 -6.39 -3.34
CA ARG A 46 0.96 -6.51 -4.53
C ARG A 46 1.46 -5.14 -4.95
N VAL A 47 2.60 -5.12 -5.61
CA VAL A 47 3.18 -3.88 -6.15
C VAL A 47 3.82 -4.20 -7.50
N TRP A 48 3.60 -3.30 -8.48
CA TRP A 48 4.16 -3.48 -9.82
C TRP A 48 4.39 -2.15 -10.51
N ASN A 49 5.27 -2.17 -11.52
CA ASN A 49 5.50 -1.02 -12.38
C ASN A 49 4.43 -0.97 -13.46
N ASN A 50 3.90 0.22 -13.71
CA ASN A 50 3.03 0.47 -14.86
C ASN A 50 3.86 0.97 -16.03
N ASP A 51 3.32 0.84 -17.25
CA ASP A 51 4.01 1.25 -18.47
C ASP A 51 4.18 2.77 -18.56
N ASP A 52 3.38 3.53 -17.84
CA ASP A 52 3.44 4.99 -17.85
C ASP A 52 4.48 5.57 -16.88
N GLY A 53 5.27 4.73 -16.24
CA GLY A 53 6.30 5.17 -15.30
C GLY A 53 5.85 5.23 -13.85
N THR A 54 4.57 5.01 -13.58
CA THR A 54 4.08 4.98 -12.21
C THR A 54 4.27 3.59 -11.59
N VAL A 55 4.12 3.51 -10.27
CA VAL A 55 4.09 2.24 -9.56
C VAL A 55 2.72 2.10 -8.91
N GLU A 56 2.12 0.95 -9.08
CA GLU A 56 0.81 0.66 -8.53
C GLU A 56 0.91 -0.31 -7.38
N ILE A 57 0.15 -0.04 -6.32
CA ILE A 57 0.16 -0.84 -5.09
C ILE A 57 -1.27 -1.19 -4.74
N LEU A 58 -1.52 -2.49 -4.54
CA LEU A 58 -2.75 -2.94 -3.90
C LEU A 58 -2.36 -3.36 -2.49
N ALA A 59 -2.99 -2.77 -1.49
CA ALA A 59 -2.66 -3.04 -0.11
C ALA A 59 -3.92 -3.30 0.70
N GLN A 60 -3.87 -4.33 1.54
CA GLN A 60 -4.92 -4.59 2.49
C GLN A 60 -4.31 -4.68 3.88
N ALA A 61 -5.02 -4.18 4.88
CA ALA A 61 -4.55 -4.15 6.25
C ALA A 61 -5.72 -4.41 7.19
N GLU A 62 -5.39 -4.89 8.38
CA GLU A 62 -6.39 -5.26 9.37
C GLU A 62 -7.06 -4.05 10.00
N SER A 63 -6.38 -2.91 9.96
CA SER A 63 -6.92 -1.71 10.60
C SER A 63 -6.60 -0.47 9.79
N SER A 64 -7.39 0.58 9.99
CA SER A 64 -7.15 1.86 9.35
C SER A 64 -5.88 2.51 9.86
N ALA A 65 -5.51 2.28 11.12
CA ALA A 65 -4.27 2.84 11.69
C ALA A 65 -3.05 2.25 11.00
N ILE A 66 -3.02 0.94 10.77
CA ILE A 66 -1.93 0.27 10.06
C ILE A 66 -1.86 0.78 8.62
N MET A 67 -3.00 0.88 7.96
CA MET A 67 -3.04 1.38 6.58
C MET A 67 -2.55 2.82 6.50
N ALA A 68 -2.97 3.68 7.44
CA ALA A 68 -2.53 5.08 7.45
C ALA A 68 -1.01 5.19 7.62
N LYS A 69 -0.42 4.37 8.48
CA LYS A 69 1.02 4.34 8.68
C LYS A 69 1.73 3.92 7.40
N PHE A 70 1.23 2.90 6.72
CA PHE A 70 1.80 2.42 5.48
C PHE A 70 1.78 3.51 4.40
N ILE A 71 0.62 4.14 4.21
CA ILE A 71 0.46 5.22 3.23
C ILE A 71 1.42 6.36 3.53
N GLN A 72 1.53 6.76 4.79
CA GLN A 72 2.42 7.84 5.20
C GLN A 72 3.87 7.54 4.85
N GLU A 73 4.32 6.31 5.11
CA GLU A 73 5.70 5.92 4.81
C GLU A 73 5.96 5.81 3.31
N ILE A 74 4.96 5.37 2.54
CA ILE A 74 5.07 5.36 1.08
C ILE A 74 5.24 6.80 0.56
N ARG A 75 4.48 7.77 1.09
CA ARG A 75 4.59 9.17 0.67
C ARG A 75 5.99 9.74 0.92
N LYS A 76 6.64 9.32 1.99
CA LYS A 76 8.00 9.76 2.30
C LYS A 76 9.04 9.21 1.34
N GLY A 77 8.71 8.12 0.65
CA GLY A 77 9.64 7.40 -0.19
C GLY A 77 10.28 6.24 0.57
N PRO A 78 10.00 5.00 0.16
CA PRO A 78 10.47 3.82 0.89
C PRO A 78 11.94 3.48 0.66
N THR A 79 12.63 4.18 -0.24
CA THR A 79 14.07 3.98 -0.46
C THR A 79 14.77 5.33 -0.55
N PRO A 80 16.10 5.38 -0.30
CA PRO A 80 16.84 6.64 -0.34
C PRO A 80 16.83 7.35 -1.68
N PHE A 81 16.68 6.59 -2.78
CA PHE A 81 16.72 7.16 -4.12
C PHE A 81 15.32 7.42 -4.70
N SER A 82 14.28 7.03 -3.98
CA SER A 82 12.93 7.25 -4.46
C SER A 82 12.43 8.64 -4.06
N LYS A 83 11.52 9.17 -4.89
CA LYS A 83 10.86 10.42 -4.59
C LYS A 83 9.42 10.32 -5.09
N VAL A 84 8.48 10.42 -4.18
CA VAL A 84 7.06 10.39 -4.51
C VAL A 84 6.58 11.82 -4.63
N THR A 85 6.28 12.24 -5.85
CA THR A 85 5.77 13.60 -6.10
C THR A 85 4.27 13.67 -5.94
N TYR A 86 3.59 12.55 -6.16
CA TYR A 86 2.15 12.46 -5.96
C TYR A 86 1.76 11.02 -5.70
N LEU A 87 0.87 10.81 -4.75
CA LEU A 87 0.34 9.49 -4.43
C LEU A 87 -1.17 9.55 -4.47
N ASP A 88 -1.77 8.88 -5.45
CA ASP A 88 -3.21 8.74 -5.55
C ASP A 88 -3.62 7.54 -4.69
N VAL A 89 -4.55 7.74 -3.77
CA VAL A 89 -5.00 6.69 -2.85
C VAL A 89 -6.50 6.58 -2.96
N GLN A 90 -7.00 5.38 -3.29
CA GLN A 90 -8.42 5.14 -3.44
C GLN A 90 -8.81 3.86 -2.71
N LEU A 91 -9.99 3.85 -2.14
CA LEU A 91 -10.59 2.59 -1.67
C LEU A 91 -10.80 1.70 -2.88
N SER A 92 -10.57 0.42 -2.72
CA SER A 92 -10.64 -0.52 -3.82
C SER A 92 -11.21 -1.84 -3.33
N ASN A 93 -11.57 -2.68 -4.29
CA ASN A 93 -12.06 -4.02 -3.99
C ASN A 93 -11.32 -4.99 -4.89
N PHE A 94 -10.61 -5.92 -4.28
CA PHE A 94 -9.85 -6.93 -4.98
C PHE A 94 -9.81 -8.18 -4.11
N PRO A 95 -9.51 -9.37 -4.70
CA PRO A 95 -9.40 -10.58 -3.90
C PRO A 95 -8.33 -10.44 -2.83
N SER A 96 -8.58 -11.03 -1.67
CA SER A 96 -7.64 -10.93 -0.54
C SER A 96 -6.33 -11.63 -0.85
N TYR A 97 -5.24 -11.03 -0.41
CA TYR A 97 -3.89 -11.59 -0.53
C TYR A 97 -3.43 -12.11 0.83
N SER A 98 -2.60 -13.14 0.81
CA SER A 98 -2.06 -13.73 2.03
C SER A 98 -0.64 -13.25 2.33
N ASP A 99 -0.02 -12.52 1.40
CA ASP A 99 1.35 -12.03 1.55
C ASP A 99 1.52 -10.73 0.76
N PHE A 100 2.70 -10.13 0.86
CA PHE A 100 3.03 -8.95 0.06
C PHE A 100 4.17 -9.29 -0.89
N LYS A 101 3.92 -9.13 -2.19
CA LYS A 101 4.89 -9.50 -3.22
C LYS A 101 4.94 -8.49 -4.36
N VAL A 102 6.08 -8.47 -5.04
CA VAL A 102 6.22 -7.79 -6.33
C VAL A 102 5.53 -8.66 -7.38
N ALA A 103 4.68 -8.03 -8.20
CA ALA A 103 3.88 -8.74 -9.18
C ALA A 103 4.49 -8.77 -10.60
N ASN A 104 5.56 -7.99 -10.85
CA ASN A 104 6.24 -8.04 -12.15
C ASN A 104 7.74 -7.92 -12.06
#